data_7b62adbf938750febfcb07187041157e
#
_entry.id   7b62adbf938750febfcb07187041157e
#
_cell.length_a   1.000
_cell.length_b   1.000
_cell.length_c   1.000
_cell.angle_alpha   90.00
_cell.angle_beta   90.00
_cell.angle_gamma   90.00
#
_symmetry.space_group_name_H-M   'P 1'
#
loop_
_entity.id
_entity.type
_entity.pdbx_description
1 polymer ?
#
loop_
_entity_poly.entity_id
_entity_poly.type
_entity_poly.pdbx_seq_one_letter_code
_entity_poly.pdbx_strand_id
1 'polypeptide(L)'
;MSNKGKIIQVMGPVVDVAFEDENLPAIRDALEVNNGDKKCVMEVAQHIGNDTVRCIMLASSEGLCRDMEVTATGSGIKTPVGEKTLGRLFNVLGEAIDGKEQPDAKEKWEIHREPPTFEEQNPAEEILETGIKVIDLLAPYAKGGKIGLFGGAGVGKTVLIQELISNIATEHGGYSIFTGVGERSREGNDLWTEMKESGVLEKTALVFGQMTEPPGARMRVAETGLTMAEYFRDEKHQNVLLFIDNIFRFTQAGSEVSALLGRMPSAVGYQPTLATEMGELQERIASTKNGSVTSVQAVYVPADDLTDPAPATTFAHLDATTVLSRSIVELGIYPAVDPLESTSRILDPRIVGEEHYKVARDVQEILQKYKELQDIIAILGMDELSEEDKMVVSRARKVQRFLSQPFFVAGQFTGLEGRYVPISDTIQGFKEIIEGKYDDIPESYFLNCGSIDDVLAKVSK
;
A
#
# COMPACT_ATOMS: atom_id res chain seq x y z
N MET A 1 -23.08 -34.51 6.41
CA MET A 1 -22.28 -34.89 7.61
C MET A 1 -21.02 -34.04 7.57
N SER A 2 -20.57 -33.51 8.71
CA SER A 2 -19.31 -32.75 8.75
C SER A 2 -18.14 -33.70 8.48
N ASN A 3 -17.30 -33.37 7.51
CA ASN A 3 -16.10 -34.15 7.22
C ASN A 3 -15.08 -33.93 8.37
N LYS A 4 -14.69 -34.99 9.05
CA LYS A 4 -13.84 -34.94 10.22
C LYS A 4 -12.53 -35.66 9.98
N GLY A 5 -11.45 -35.06 10.44
CA GLY A 5 -10.12 -35.63 10.40
C GLY A 5 -9.45 -35.61 11.79
N LYS A 6 -8.25 -36.14 11.86
CA LYS A 6 -7.41 -36.14 13.10
C LYS A 6 -6.02 -35.62 12.80
N ILE A 7 -5.50 -34.85 13.72
CA ILE A 7 -4.10 -34.40 13.68
C ILE A 7 -3.19 -35.62 13.82
N ILE A 8 -2.27 -35.78 12.88
CA ILE A 8 -1.25 -36.84 12.94
C ILE A 8 0.15 -36.30 13.24
N GLN A 9 0.42 -35.05 12.88
CA GLN A 9 1.72 -34.41 13.13
C GLN A 9 1.55 -32.90 13.27
N VAL A 10 2.34 -32.27 14.16
CA VAL A 10 2.46 -30.83 14.33
C VAL A 10 3.93 -30.43 14.16
N MET A 11 4.21 -29.54 13.21
CA MET A 11 5.55 -29.04 12.89
C MET A 11 5.57 -27.50 12.92
N GLY A 12 5.53 -26.92 14.13
CA GLY A 12 5.38 -25.48 14.26
C GLY A 12 4.08 -25.00 13.62
N PRO A 13 4.12 -24.08 12.65
CA PRO A 13 2.92 -23.54 11.99
C PRO A 13 2.29 -24.49 10.95
N VAL A 14 2.87 -25.67 10.72
CA VAL A 14 2.38 -26.66 9.75
C VAL A 14 1.85 -27.88 10.47
N VAL A 15 0.66 -28.34 10.09
CA VAL A 15 -0.05 -29.45 10.74
C VAL A 15 -0.53 -30.42 9.66
N ASP A 16 -0.26 -31.72 9.87
CA ASP A 16 -0.77 -32.79 9.02
C ASP A 16 -2.03 -33.41 9.64
N VAL A 17 -3.08 -33.50 8.85
CA VAL A 17 -4.41 -34.01 9.24
C VAL A 17 -4.80 -35.17 8.35
N ALA A 18 -5.11 -36.31 8.95
CA ALA A 18 -5.64 -37.47 8.23
C ALA A 18 -7.17 -37.46 8.25
N PHE A 19 -7.76 -37.79 7.12
CA PHE A 19 -9.21 -37.96 6.95
C PHE A 19 -9.54 -39.43 6.67
N GLU A 20 -10.75 -39.83 7.00
CA GLU A 20 -11.25 -41.17 6.68
C GLU A 20 -12.04 -41.11 5.34
N ASP A 21 -12.15 -42.26 4.66
CA ASP A 21 -13.03 -42.45 3.49
C ASP A 21 -12.71 -41.66 2.22
N GLU A 22 -11.45 -41.44 1.89
CA GLU A 22 -11.00 -40.79 0.65
C GLU A 22 -11.63 -39.38 0.41
N ASN A 23 -12.31 -38.81 1.41
CA ASN A 23 -12.99 -37.53 1.30
C ASN A 23 -12.11 -36.38 1.83
N LEU A 24 -11.04 -36.09 1.08
CA LEU A 24 -10.10 -35.04 1.42
C LEU A 24 -10.70 -33.65 1.18
N PRO A 25 -10.49 -32.68 2.10
CA PRO A 25 -10.76 -31.27 1.83
C PRO A 25 -9.96 -30.77 0.63
N ALA A 26 -10.51 -29.83 -0.10
CA ALA A 26 -9.81 -29.21 -1.22
C ALA A 26 -8.63 -28.36 -0.73
N ILE A 27 -7.66 -28.14 -1.61
CA ILE A 27 -6.58 -27.17 -1.37
C ILE A 27 -7.22 -25.79 -1.19
N ARG A 28 -6.75 -25.04 -0.18
CA ARG A 28 -7.29 -23.75 0.28
C ARG A 28 -8.57 -23.83 1.13
N ASP A 29 -9.10 -25.02 1.37
CA ASP A 29 -10.19 -25.17 2.35
C ASP A 29 -9.73 -24.82 3.76
N ALA A 30 -10.63 -24.22 4.51
CA ALA A 30 -10.44 -23.94 5.93
C ALA A 30 -10.83 -25.16 6.78
N LEU A 31 -9.97 -25.50 7.71
CA LEU A 31 -10.22 -26.53 8.72
C LEU A 31 -10.23 -25.90 10.11
N GLU A 32 -11.05 -26.42 10.99
CA GLU A 32 -11.22 -25.94 12.36
C GLU A 32 -10.82 -26.98 13.38
N VAL A 33 -10.10 -26.57 14.40
CA VAL A 33 -9.72 -27.41 15.55
C VAL A 33 -9.95 -26.64 16.85
N ASN A 34 -10.49 -27.29 17.85
CA ASN A 34 -10.63 -26.70 19.17
C ASN A 34 -9.38 -26.99 20.01
N ASN A 35 -8.70 -25.91 20.41
CA ASN A 35 -7.54 -25.96 21.27
C ASN A 35 -7.91 -25.39 22.66
N GLY A 36 -8.42 -26.23 23.53
CA GLY A 36 -9.08 -25.80 24.76
C GLY A 36 -10.35 -24.98 24.44
N ASP A 37 -10.41 -23.78 24.98
CA ASP A 37 -11.54 -22.86 24.73
C ASP A 37 -11.39 -22.04 23.45
N LYS A 38 -10.27 -22.19 22.72
CA LYS A 38 -9.99 -21.43 21.51
C LYS A 38 -10.25 -22.27 20.26
N LYS A 39 -11.03 -21.72 19.35
CA LYS A 39 -11.20 -22.26 18.01
C LYS A 39 -10.05 -21.75 17.13
N CYS A 40 -9.25 -22.66 16.61
CA CYS A 40 -8.14 -22.36 15.72
C CYS A 40 -8.50 -22.78 14.30
N VAL A 41 -8.09 -21.97 13.33
CA VAL A 41 -8.30 -22.22 11.90
C VAL A 41 -6.96 -22.51 11.23
N MET A 42 -6.97 -23.48 10.32
CA MET A 42 -5.85 -23.80 9.44
C MET A 42 -6.34 -23.90 8.00
N GLU A 43 -5.46 -23.73 7.05
CA GLU A 43 -5.74 -23.79 5.62
C GLU A 43 -5.02 -24.97 4.99
N VAL A 44 -5.71 -25.74 4.18
CA VAL A 44 -5.13 -26.87 3.43
C VAL A 44 -4.16 -26.32 2.38
N ALA A 45 -2.89 -26.67 2.49
CA ALA A 45 -1.84 -26.27 1.55
C ALA A 45 -1.51 -27.34 0.52
N GLN A 46 -1.56 -28.62 0.92
CA GLN A 46 -1.15 -29.76 0.08
C GLN A 46 -1.91 -31.03 0.44
N HIS A 47 -2.09 -31.90 -0.55
CA HIS A 47 -2.40 -33.32 -0.35
C HIS A 47 -1.07 -34.10 -0.37
N ILE A 48 -0.75 -34.83 0.69
CA ILE A 48 0.54 -35.54 0.83
C ILE A 48 0.44 -37.05 0.70
N GLY A 49 -0.72 -37.56 0.31
CA GLY A 49 -1.02 -39.00 0.17
C GLY A 49 -1.52 -39.64 1.46
N ASN A 50 -1.93 -40.90 1.39
CA ASN A 50 -2.45 -41.65 2.52
C ASN A 50 -3.57 -40.94 3.28
N ASP A 51 -4.53 -40.37 2.54
CA ASP A 51 -5.68 -39.61 3.05
C ASP A 51 -5.31 -38.46 4.00
N THR A 52 -4.14 -37.90 3.78
CA THR A 52 -3.57 -36.85 4.62
C THR A 52 -3.40 -35.55 3.85
N VAL A 53 -3.81 -34.46 4.51
CA VAL A 53 -3.58 -33.10 4.04
C VAL A 53 -2.57 -32.38 4.94
N ARG A 54 -1.73 -31.55 4.34
CA ARG A 54 -0.81 -30.66 5.05
C ARG A 54 -1.39 -29.26 5.07
N CYS A 55 -1.49 -28.69 6.27
CA CYS A 55 -2.14 -27.43 6.52
C CYS A 55 -1.20 -26.39 7.11
N ILE A 56 -1.49 -25.13 6.88
CA ILE A 56 -0.82 -23.97 7.47
C ILE A 56 -1.77 -23.37 8.52
N MET A 57 -1.27 -23.20 9.75
CA MET A 57 -2.04 -22.59 10.82
C MET A 57 -2.17 -21.07 10.64
N LEU A 58 -3.38 -20.56 10.82
CA LEU A 58 -3.65 -19.12 10.92
C LEU A 58 -3.69 -18.61 12.37
N ALA A 59 -3.58 -19.52 13.32
CA ALA A 59 -3.46 -19.26 14.74
C ALA A 59 -2.24 -20.00 15.32
N SER A 60 -1.87 -19.73 16.57
CA SER A 60 -0.80 -20.49 17.23
C SER A 60 -1.12 -21.98 17.26
N SER A 61 -0.13 -22.82 16.94
CA SER A 61 -0.21 -24.27 17.07
C SER A 61 0.13 -24.79 18.47
N GLU A 62 0.49 -23.92 19.40
CA GLU A 62 0.82 -24.32 20.78
C GLU A 62 -0.40 -24.96 21.45
N GLY A 63 -0.17 -26.11 22.05
CA GLY A 63 -1.22 -26.91 22.70
C GLY A 63 -1.92 -27.92 21.80
N LEU A 64 -1.71 -27.86 20.48
CA LEU A 64 -2.22 -28.89 19.58
C LEU A 64 -1.48 -30.19 19.75
N CYS A 65 -2.24 -31.26 19.82
CA CYS A 65 -1.72 -32.62 20.04
C CYS A 65 -2.21 -33.55 18.93
N ARG A 66 -1.47 -34.67 18.80
CA ARG A 66 -1.89 -35.78 17.94
C ARG A 66 -3.25 -36.33 18.39
N ASP A 67 -4.02 -36.83 17.45
CA ASP A 67 -5.38 -37.37 17.60
C ASP A 67 -6.48 -36.36 17.93
N MET A 68 -6.18 -35.05 18.01
CA MET A 68 -7.22 -34.03 18.10
C MET A 68 -8.10 -34.04 16.85
N GLU A 69 -9.41 -33.93 17.08
CA GLU A 69 -10.41 -33.86 16.00
C GLU A 69 -10.35 -32.51 15.26
N VAL A 70 -10.35 -32.59 13.95
CA VAL A 70 -10.38 -31.43 13.05
C VAL A 70 -11.64 -31.54 12.17
N THR A 71 -12.34 -30.43 11.99
CA THR A 71 -13.54 -30.35 11.16
C THR A 71 -13.26 -29.55 9.90
N ALA A 72 -13.54 -30.13 8.74
CA ALA A 72 -13.50 -29.43 7.48
C ALA A 72 -14.75 -28.55 7.33
N THR A 73 -14.56 -27.28 6.96
CA THR A 73 -15.69 -26.34 6.76
C THR A 73 -16.38 -26.52 5.41
N GLY A 74 -15.70 -27.18 4.45
CA GLY A 74 -16.19 -27.37 3.08
C GLY A 74 -16.06 -26.11 2.20
N SER A 75 -15.31 -25.14 2.64
CA SER A 75 -15.02 -23.90 1.88
C SER A 75 -13.72 -23.26 2.35
N GLY A 76 -13.20 -22.34 1.55
CA GLY A 76 -12.06 -21.52 1.95
C GLY A 76 -12.35 -20.56 3.10
N ILE A 77 -11.34 -19.83 3.52
CA ILE A 77 -11.46 -18.75 4.51
C ILE A 77 -12.36 -17.66 3.94
N LYS A 78 -13.33 -17.20 4.72
CA LYS A 78 -14.29 -16.15 4.33
C LYS A 78 -14.14 -14.93 5.21
N THR A 79 -14.26 -13.75 4.58
CA THR A 79 -14.27 -12.45 5.25
C THR A 79 -15.62 -11.76 5.04
N PRO A 80 -16.13 -11.00 6.03
CA PRO A 80 -17.26 -10.12 5.80
C PRO A 80 -16.91 -9.06 4.78
N VAL A 81 -17.89 -8.67 3.97
CA VAL A 81 -17.76 -7.63 2.94
C VAL A 81 -18.90 -6.62 3.06
N GLY A 82 -18.73 -5.46 2.46
CA GLY A 82 -19.75 -4.41 2.39
C GLY A 82 -19.56 -3.29 3.42
N GLU A 83 -20.51 -2.37 3.44
CA GLU A 83 -20.44 -1.13 4.21
C GLU A 83 -20.31 -1.33 5.73
N LYS A 84 -20.74 -2.48 6.24
CA LYS A 84 -20.60 -2.85 7.67
C LYS A 84 -19.15 -3.09 8.10
N THR A 85 -18.22 -3.20 7.16
CA THR A 85 -16.78 -3.32 7.44
C THR A 85 -16.11 -1.97 7.65
N LEU A 86 -16.72 -0.88 7.17
CA LEU A 86 -16.16 0.47 7.29
C LEU A 86 -16.15 0.93 8.75
N GLY A 87 -15.09 1.62 9.11
CA GLY A 87 -14.87 2.08 10.49
C GLY A 87 -14.47 0.99 11.48
N ARG A 88 -14.14 -0.22 10.98
CA ARG A 88 -13.89 -1.40 11.80
C ARG A 88 -12.46 -1.92 11.57
N LEU A 89 -11.98 -2.68 12.56
CA LEU A 89 -10.68 -3.34 12.56
C LEU A 89 -10.88 -4.86 12.65
N PHE A 90 -10.29 -5.59 11.70
CA PHE A 90 -10.43 -7.04 11.55
C PHE A 90 -9.08 -7.77 11.67
N ASN A 91 -9.15 -9.05 12.02
CA ASN A 91 -8.05 -9.99 11.86
C ASN A 91 -8.10 -10.69 10.49
N VAL A 92 -7.18 -11.62 10.23
CA VAL A 92 -7.10 -12.38 8.97
C VAL A 92 -8.36 -13.18 8.65
N LEU A 93 -9.10 -13.61 9.65
CA LEU A 93 -10.35 -14.38 9.50
C LEU A 93 -11.59 -13.49 9.29
N GLY A 94 -11.40 -12.17 9.21
CA GLY A 94 -12.50 -11.22 9.11
C GLY A 94 -13.31 -11.07 10.40
N GLU A 95 -12.75 -11.42 11.55
CA GLU A 95 -13.33 -11.18 12.85
C GLU A 95 -12.94 -9.79 13.34
N ALA A 96 -13.92 -9.03 13.82
CA ALA A 96 -13.65 -7.70 14.38
C ALA A 96 -12.90 -7.80 15.71
N ILE A 97 -11.79 -7.04 15.80
CA ILE A 97 -10.89 -7.01 16.97
C ILE A 97 -10.81 -5.61 17.62
N ASP A 98 -11.73 -4.73 17.28
CA ASP A 98 -11.82 -3.35 17.77
C ASP A 98 -12.59 -3.19 19.10
N GLY A 99 -12.89 -4.31 19.75
CA GLY A 99 -13.63 -4.34 21.01
C GLY A 99 -15.14 -4.09 20.88
N LYS A 100 -15.66 -3.99 19.66
CA LYS A 100 -17.10 -3.86 19.38
C LYS A 100 -17.69 -5.21 18.99
N GLU A 101 -19.02 -5.30 18.97
CA GLU A 101 -19.73 -6.48 18.47
C GLU A 101 -19.32 -6.80 17.02
N GLN A 102 -19.36 -8.10 16.68
CA GLN A 102 -19.10 -8.53 15.31
C GLN A 102 -20.10 -7.89 14.34
N PRO A 103 -19.65 -7.40 13.18
CA PRO A 103 -20.56 -6.76 12.24
C PRO A 103 -21.58 -7.77 11.71
N ASP A 104 -22.84 -7.37 11.67
CA ASP A 104 -23.92 -8.12 11.03
C ASP A 104 -23.77 -7.96 9.50
N ALA A 105 -22.75 -8.61 8.94
CA ALA A 105 -22.50 -8.65 7.51
C ALA A 105 -23.32 -9.77 6.88
N LYS A 106 -24.23 -9.39 5.99
CA LYS A 106 -25.09 -10.37 5.28
C LYS A 106 -24.30 -11.25 4.32
N GLU A 107 -23.22 -10.74 3.78
CA GLU A 107 -22.38 -11.41 2.81
C GLU A 107 -20.97 -11.64 3.35
N LYS A 108 -20.43 -12.80 3.03
CA LYS A 108 -19.03 -13.16 3.25
C LYS A 108 -18.48 -13.75 1.97
N TRP A 109 -17.32 -13.28 1.57
CA TRP A 109 -16.61 -13.75 0.38
C TRP A 109 -15.37 -14.55 0.77
N GLU A 110 -15.03 -15.54 -0.02
CA GLU A 110 -13.78 -16.27 0.12
C GLU A 110 -12.60 -15.36 -0.22
N ILE A 111 -11.51 -15.48 0.56
CA ILE A 111 -10.33 -14.63 0.36
C ILE A 111 -9.50 -15.03 -0.86
N HIS A 112 -9.59 -16.30 -1.28
CA HIS A 112 -8.99 -16.79 -2.51
C HIS A 112 -9.96 -16.59 -3.67
N ARG A 113 -9.62 -15.63 -4.52
CA ARG A 113 -10.43 -15.27 -5.69
C ARG A 113 -9.55 -15.21 -6.93
N GLU A 114 -10.15 -15.53 -8.06
CA GLU A 114 -9.47 -15.37 -9.34
C GLU A 114 -9.34 -13.89 -9.71
N PRO A 115 -8.26 -13.51 -10.41
CA PRO A 115 -8.12 -12.16 -10.94
C PRO A 115 -9.22 -11.87 -11.98
N PRO A 116 -9.52 -10.58 -12.24
CA PRO A 116 -10.45 -10.21 -13.30
C PRO A 116 -10.02 -10.77 -14.64
N THR A 117 -10.98 -11.28 -15.39
CA THR A 117 -10.74 -11.77 -16.76
C THR A 117 -10.35 -10.64 -17.71
N PHE A 118 -9.74 -10.97 -18.85
CA PHE A 118 -9.39 -9.96 -19.86
C PHE A 118 -10.59 -9.15 -20.35
N GLU A 119 -11.77 -9.74 -20.39
CA GLU A 119 -13.01 -9.06 -20.79
C GLU A 119 -13.51 -8.06 -19.75
N GLU A 120 -13.25 -8.31 -18.47
CA GLU A 120 -13.66 -7.47 -17.35
C GLU A 120 -12.72 -6.30 -17.14
N GLN A 121 -11.45 -6.42 -17.55
CA GLN A 121 -10.45 -5.37 -17.35
C GLN A 121 -10.80 -4.14 -18.18
N ASN A 122 -10.55 -2.98 -17.59
CA ASN A 122 -10.61 -1.70 -18.28
C ASN A 122 -9.21 -1.33 -18.77
N PRO A 123 -8.98 -1.29 -20.10
CA PRO A 123 -7.66 -0.95 -20.64
C PRO A 123 -7.38 0.56 -20.62
N ALA A 124 -8.35 1.38 -20.25
CA ALA A 124 -8.16 2.83 -20.18
C ALA A 124 -7.24 3.20 -19.02
N GLU A 125 -6.11 3.81 -19.33
CA GLU A 125 -5.20 4.36 -18.35
C GLU A 125 -5.66 5.77 -17.96
N GLU A 126 -6.24 5.89 -16.76
CA GLU A 126 -6.71 7.16 -16.21
C GLU A 126 -5.89 7.53 -14.97
N ILE A 127 -5.64 8.83 -14.81
CA ILE A 127 -4.98 9.33 -13.58
C ILE A 127 -5.96 9.25 -12.42
N LEU A 128 -5.48 8.72 -11.29
CA LEU A 128 -6.10 8.91 -10.00
C LEU A 128 -5.57 10.21 -9.40
N GLU A 129 -6.34 11.28 -9.49
CA GLU A 129 -5.97 12.57 -8.93
C GLU A 129 -5.94 12.51 -7.40
N THR A 130 -4.76 12.72 -6.83
CA THR A 130 -4.56 12.63 -5.37
C THR A 130 -4.72 13.98 -4.66
N GLY A 131 -4.65 15.07 -5.38
CA GLY A 131 -4.62 16.42 -4.84
C GLY A 131 -3.30 16.79 -4.17
N ILE A 132 -2.27 15.97 -4.34
CA ILE A 132 -0.92 16.18 -3.83
C ILE A 132 0.00 16.54 -4.98
N LYS A 133 0.46 17.78 -5.01
CA LYS A 133 1.21 18.35 -6.16
C LYS A 133 2.36 17.50 -6.66
N VAL A 134 3.24 17.06 -5.75
CA VAL A 134 4.44 16.31 -6.13
C VAL A 134 4.10 14.95 -6.73
N ILE A 135 3.05 14.29 -6.27
CA ILE A 135 2.58 13.01 -6.80
C ILE A 135 1.93 13.22 -8.15
N ASP A 136 0.91 14.08 -8.21
CA ASP A 136 0.12 14.27 -9.42
C ASP A 136 0.94 14.81 -10.59
N LEU A 137 1.96 15.63 -10.32
CA LEU A 137 2.83 16.19 -11.36
C LEU A 137 3.89 15.19 -11.84
N LEU A 138 4.66 14.60 -10.92
CA LEU A 138 5.92 13.91 -11.23
C LEU A 138 5.82 12.37 -11.21
N ALA A 139 4.93 11.83 -10.40
CA ALA A 139 4.72 10.39 -10.26
C ALA A 139 3.22 10.07 -10.13
N PRO A 140 2.38 10.45 -11.13
CA PRO A 140 0.95 10.30 -11.06
C PRO A 140 0.54 8.84 -10.90
N TYR A 141 -0.51 8.59 -10.12
CA TYR A 141 -1.08 7.28 -9.90
C TYR A 141 -2.09 6.94 -10.97
N ALA A 142 -2.03 5.71 -11.47
CA ALA A 142 -3.05 5.18 -12.36
C ALA A 142 -4.21 4.57 -11.55
N LYS A 143 -5.45 4.77 -11.98
CA LYS A 143 -6.59 4.01 -11.46
C LYS A 143 -6.39 2.52 -11.76
N GLY A 144 -6.53 1.69 -10.73
CA GLY A 144 -6.23 0.26 -10.84
C GLY A 144 -4.74 -0.07 -10.88
N GLY A 145 -3.88 0.93 -10.69
CA GLY A 145 -2.43 0.77 -10.66
C GLY A 145 -1.89 0.28 -9.32
N LYS A 146 -0.64 -0.14 -9.35
CA LYS A 146 0.11 -0.64 -8.21
C LYS A 146 1.25 0.31 -7.92
N ILE A 147 1.21 0.98 -6.79
CA ILE A 147 2.18 1.99 -6.40
C ILE A 147 3.05 1.45 -5.27
N GLY A 148 4.37 1.47 -5.47
CA GLY A 148 5.33 1.18 -4.41
C GLY A 148 5.64 2.44 -3.61
N LEU A 149 5.50 2.39 -2.30
CA LEU A 149 5.84 3.45 -1.37
C LEU A 149 7.13 3.07 -0.63
N PHE A 150 8.19 3.82 -0.88
CA PHE A 150 9.50 3.62 -0.29
C PHE A 150 9.80 4.73 0.71
N GLY A 151 10.44 4.37 1.80
CA GLY A 151 10.87 5.36 2.78
C GLY A 151 11.26 4.72 4.10
N GLY A 152 12.28 5.27 4.72
CA GLY A 152 12.72 4.88 6.05
C GLY A 152 11.75 5.32 7.16
N ALA A 153 12.13 5.08 8.40
CA ALA A 153 11.37 5.56 9.55
C ALA A 153 11.41 7.11 9.65
N GLY A 154 10.29 7.71 10.01
CA GLY A 154 10.20 9.13 10.31
C GLY A 154 10.17 10.08 9.11
N VAL A 155 9.92 9.58 7.90
CA VAL A 155 9.82 10.40 6.68
C VAL A 155 8.38 10.84 6.35
N GLY A 156 7.41 10.50 7.20
CA GLY A 156 6.00 10.90 7.01
C GLY A 156 5.15 9.92 6.20
N LYS A 157 5.55 8.65 6.10
CA LYS A 157 4.80 7.60 5.38
C LYS A 157 3.34 7.52 5.83
N THR A 158 3.11 7.39 7.13
CA THR A 158 1.77 7.27 7.73
C THR A 158 0.91 8.49 7.45
N VAL A 159 1.47 9.69 7.57
CA VAL A 159 0.76 10.95 7.31
C VAL A 159 0.36 11.05 5.84
N LEU A 160 1.24 10.64 4.92
CA LEU A 160 0.93 10.58 3.49
C LEU A 160 -0.21 9.61 3.19
N ILE A 161 -0.19 8.41 3.78
CA ILE A 161 -1.26 7.42 3.64
C ILE A 161 -2.60 7.99 4.12
N GLN A 162 -2.62 8.61 5.29
CA GLN A 162 -3.84 9.21 5.84
C GLN A 162 -4.37 10.35 4.96
N GLU A 163 -3.49 11.18 4.40
CA GLU A 163 -3.89 12.24 3.49
C GLU A 163 -4.49 11.70 2.19
N LEU A 164 -3.89 10.64 1.62
CA LEU A 164 -4.45 9.95 0.45
C LEU A 164 -5.85 9.41 0.74
N ILE A 165 -6.05 8.77 1.90
CA ILE A 165 -7.37 8.27 2.32
C ILE A 165 -8.36 9.42 2.45
N SER A 166 -7.96 10.51 3.12
CA SER A 166 -8.80 11.69 3.31
C SER A 166 -9.22 12.31 1.98
N ASN A 167 -8.27 12.52 1.07
CA ASN A 167 -8.54 13.14 -0.22
C ASN A 167 -9.43 12.26 -1.12
N ILE A 168 -9.21 10.95 -1.15
CA ILE A 168 -10.06 10.03 -1.91
C ILE A 168 -11.48 9.98 -1.31
N ALA A 169 -11.61 9.96 0.00
CA ALA A 169 -12.92 9.96 0.66
C ALA A 169 -13.70 11.26 0.42
N THR A 170 -13.02 12.41 0.46
CA THR A 170 -13.65 13.73 0.37
C THR A 170 -13.96 14.11 -1.06
N GLU A 171 -12.99 13.98 -1.96
CA GLU A 171 -13.09 14.49 -3.34
C GLU A 171 -13.68 13.45 -4.31
N HIS A 172 -13.43 12.18 -4.07
CA HIS A 172 -13.89 11.09 -4.95
C HIS A 172 -14.99 10.23 -4.35
N GLY A 173 -15.36 10.44 -3.08
CA GLY A 173 -16.39 9.66 -2.39
C GLY A 173 -16.04 8.17 -2.25
N GLY A 174 -14.78 7.79 -2.45
CA GLY A 174 -14.30 6.42 -2.44
C GLY A 174 -14.03 5.90 -1.03
N TYR A 175 -13.92 4.57 -0.92
CA TYR A 175 -13.53 3.87 0.29
C TYR A 175 -12.09 3.41 0.22
N SER A 176 -11.51 3.16 1.38
CA SER A 176 -10.15 2.65 1.50
C SER A 176 -10.11 1.41 2.38
N ILE A 177 -9.22 0.50 2.03
CA ILE A 177 -8.93 -0.68 2.85
C ILE A 177 -7.45 -0.61 3.21
N PHE A 178 -7.14 -0.72 4.49
CA PHE A 178 -5.75 -0.75 4.95
C PHE A 178 -5.43 -2.15 5.50
N THR A 179 -4.38 -2.76 4.97
CA THR A 179 -3.88 -4.06 5.43
C THR A 179 -2.52 -3.91 6.09
N GLY A 180 -2.45 -4.22 7.39
CA GLY A 180 -1.21 -4.28 8.15
C GLY A 180 -0.63 -5.69 8.12
N VAL A 181 0.44 -5.90 7.37
CA VAL A 181 1.06 -7.20 7.16
C VAL A 181 2.36 -7.29 7.94
N GLY A 182 2.37 -8.03 9.04
CA GLY A 182 3.54 -8.28 9.85
C GLY A 182 4.14 -7.04 10.53
N GLU A 183 3.34 -6.00 10.72
CA GLU A 183 3.77 -4.78 11.40
C GLU A 183 3.68 -4.92 12.94
N ARG A 184 4.31 -3.99 13.64
CA ARG A 184 4.27 -3.97 15.10
C ARG A 184 2.88 -3.60 15.60
N SER A 185 2.40 -4.29 16.64
CA SER A 185 1.08 -4.02 17.22
C SER A 185 0.93 -2.58 17.71
N ARG A 186 2.01 -1.97 18.21
CA ARG A 186 2.01 -0.58 18.62
C ARG A 186 1.76 0.36 17.43
N GLU A 187 2.48 0.18 16.32
CA GLU A 187 2.33 1.00 15.12
C GLU A 187 0.92 0.87 14.51
N GLY A 188 0.37 -0.35 14.52
CA GLY A 188 -1.01 -0.58 14.10
C GLY A 188 -2.05 0.11 15.00
N ASN A 189 -1.83 0.11 16.31
CA ASN A 189 -2.70 0.79 17.27
C ASN A 189 -2.60 2.32 17.14
N ASP A 190 -1.38 2.84 16.98
CA ASP A 190 -1.15 4.26 16.77
C ASP A 190 -1.86 4.72 15.49
N LEU A 191 -1.71 4.01 14.37
CA LEU A 191 -2.41 4.28 13.13
C LEU A 191 -3.94 4.27 13.28
N TRP A 192 -4.48 3.25 13.94
CA TRP A 192 -5.93 3.15 14.19
C TRP A 192 -6.46 4.34 15.00
N THR A 193 -5.71 4.76 16.02
CA THR A 193 -6.06 5.89 16.87
C THR A 193 -6.02 7.20 16.09
N GLU A 194 -4.94 7.44 15.35
CA GLU A 194 -4.78 8.62 14.50
C GLU A 194 -5.87 8.72 13.42
N MET A 195 -6.23 7.62 12.77
CA MET A 195 -7.30 7.58 11.78
C MET A 195 -8.67 7.88 12.40
N LYS A 196 -8.89 7.48 13.64
CA LYS A 196 -10.10 7.80 14.40
C LYS A 196 -10.16 9.29 14.75
N GLU A 197 -9.05 9.86 15.20
CA GLU A 197 -8.95 11.29 15.56
C GLU A 197 -9.07 12.20 14.34
N SER A 198 -8.51 11.81 13.21
CA SER A 198 -8.61 12.57 11.95
C SER A 198 -9.95 12.41 11.23
N GLY A 199 -10.80 11.47 11.68
CA GLY A 199 -12.11 11.22 11.08
C GLY A 199 -12.08 10.39 9.78
N VAL A 200 -10.91 9.94 9.30
CA VAL A 200 -10.81 9.14 8.06
C VAL A 200 -11.22 7.68 8.27
N LEU A 201 -11.29 7.21 9.53
CA LEU A 201 -11.63 5.83 9.84
C LEU A 201 -13.03 5.43 9.35
N GLU A 202 -14.00 6.33 9.35
CA GLU A 202 -15.38 6.05 8.93
C GLU A 202 -15.51 5.58 7.47
N LYS A 203 -14.54 5.93 6.62
CA LYS A 203 -14.46 5.56 5.21
C LYS A 203 -13.44 4.45 4.93
N THR A 204 -12.92 3.83 5.99
CA THR A 204 -11.82 2.87 5.89
C THR A 204 -12.13 1.60 6.68
N ALA A 205 -11.82 0.44 6.10
CA ALA A 205 -11.74 -0.82 6.84
C ALA A 205 -10.26 -1.17 7.07
N LEU A 206 -9.95 -1.64 8.27
CA LEU A 206 -8.59 -2.05 8.66
C LEU A 206 -8.55 -3.58 8.83
N VAL A 207 -7.51 -4.22 8.31
CA VAL A 207 -7.27 -5.65 8.48
C VAL A 207 -5.82 -5.84 8.92
N PHE A 208 -5.61 -6.39 10.11
CA PHE A 208 -4.26 -6.56 10.67
C PHE A 208 -3.89 -8.02 10.86
N GLY A 209 -2.71 -8.38 10.37
CA GLY A 209 -1.98 -9.60 10.70
C GLY A 209 -0.62 -9.19 11.27
N GLN A 210 -0.53 -9.09 12.58
CA GLN A 210 0.59 -8.48 13.29
C GLN A 210 1.86 -9.33 13.26
N MET A 211 3.00 -8.73 13.60
CA MET A 211 4.31 -9.38 13.64
C MET A 211 4.34 -10.62 14.55
N THR A 212 3.55 -10.63 15.61
CA THR A 212 3.48 -11.74 16.59
C THR A 212 2.57 -12.88 16.14
N GLU A 213 1.79 -12.68 15.09
CA GLU A 213 0.91 -13.71 14.55
C GLU A 213 1.69 -14.75 13.73
N PRO A 214 1.18 -15.98 13.61
CA PRO A 214 1.85 -17.02 12.84
C PRO A 214 1.97 -16.67 11.37
N PRO A 215 2.92 -17.29 10.65
CA PRO A 215 3.15 -16.98 9.23
C PRO A 215 1.90 -17.16 8.36
N GLY A 216 1.03 -18.11 8.64
CA GLY A 216 -0.23 -18.29 7.90
C GLY A 216 -1.13 -17.05 7.95
N ALA A 217 -1.27 -16.43 9.12
CA ALA A 217 -2.04 -15.19 9.24
C ALA A 217 -1.40 -14.04 8.45
N ARG A 218 -0.09 -13.87 8.54
CA ARG A 218 0.66 -12.84 7.82
C ARG A 218 0.65 -13.04 6.29
N MET A 219 0.57 -14.29 5.82
CA MET A 219 0.43 -14.61 4.40
C MET A 219 -0.95 -14.24 3.83
N ARG A 220 -2.01 -14.34 4.64
CA ARG A 220 -3.40 -14.22 4.16
C ARG A 220 -4.07 -12.90 4.44
N VAL A 221 -3.52 -12.09 5.33
CA VAL A 221 -4.14 -10.82 5.73
C VAL A 221 -4.29 -9.83 4.56
N ALA A 222 -3.32 -9.78 3.65
CA ALA A 222 -3.41 -8.94 2.45
C ALA A 222 -4.55 -9.40 1.52
N GLU A 223 -4.75 -10.70 1.36
CA GLU A 223 -5.84 -11.29 0.58
C GLU A 223 -7.20 -10.99 1.22
N THR A 224 -7.29 -11.03 2.55
CA THR A 224 -8.51 -10.65 3.28
C THR A 224 -8.91 -9.20 2.99
N GLY A 225 -7.98 -8.26 3.10
CA GLY A 225 -8.23 -6.86 2.80
C GLY A 225 -8.54 -6.61 1.32
N LEU A 226 -7.81 -7.27 0.43
CA LEU A 226 -8.06 -7.18 -1.01
C LEU A 226 -9.48 -7.68 -1.37
N THR A 227 -9.95 -8.75 -0.74
CA THR A 227 -11.32 -9.26 -0.95
C THR A 227 -12.37 -8.23 -0.53
N MET A 228 -12.16 -7.53 0.59
CA MET A 228 -13.04 -6.43 0.99
C MET A 228 -13.03 -5.29 -0.04
N ALA A 229 -11.87 -4.96 -0.60
CA ALA A 229 -11.74 -3.93 -1.63
C ALA A 229 -12.44 -4.34 -2.94
N GLU A 230 -12.29 -5.60 -3.36
CA GLU A 230 -12.94 -6.15 -4.55
C GLU A 230 -14.47 -6.07 -4.49
N TYR A 231 -15.05 -6.25 -3.30
CA TYR A 231 -16.50 -6.10 -3.14
C TYR A 231 -16.97 -4.68 -3.51
N PHE A 232 -16.27 -3.66 -3.03
CA PHE A 232 -16.63 -2.28 -3.35
C PHE A 232 -16.39 -1.97 -4.84
N ARG A 233 -15.37 -2.54 -5.47
CA ARG A 233 -15.13 -2.42 -6.90
C ARG A 233 -16.23 -3.08 -7.72
N ASP A 234 -16.53 -4.35 -7.42
CA ASP A 234 -17.36 -5.20 -8.27
C ASP A 234 -18.87 -4.98 -8.05
N GLU A 235 -19.30 -4.85 -6.79
CA GLU A 235 -20.73 -4.72 -6.43
C GLU A 235 -21.19 -3.27 -6.23
N LYS A 236 -20.29 -2.41 -5.76
CA LYS A 236 -20.61 -1.00 -5.51
C LYS A 236 -20.11 -0.06 -6.60
N HIS A 237 -19.40 -0.57 -7.59
CA HIS A 237 -18.86 0.19 -8.73
C HIS A 237 -18.04 1.40 -8.31
N GLN A 238 -17.18 1.20 -7.32
CA GLN A 238 -16.35 2.26 -6.75
C GLN A 238 -14.89 2.14 -7.12
N ASN A 239 -14.21 3.26 -7.02
CA ASN A 239 -12.76 3.31 -7.03
C ASN A 239 -12.27 3.22 -5.58
N VAL A 240 -11.55 2.16 -5.28
CA VAL A 240 -11.09 1.81 -3.92
C VAL A 240 -9.59 1.96 -3.82
N LEU A 241 -9.10 2.53 -2.73
CA LEU A 241 -7.68 2.45 -2.36
C LEU A 241 -7.44 1.25 -1.45
N LEU A 242 -6.43 0.47 -1.80
CA LEU A 242 -5.92 -0.62 -0.97
C LEU A 242 -4.50 -0.29 -0.52
N PHE A 243 -4.29 -0.19 0.78
CA PHE A 243 -2.96 -0.04 1.37
C PHE A 243 -2.47 -1.39 1.89
N ILE A 244 -1.22 -1.72 1.56
CA ILE A 244 -0.54 -2.93 2.05
C ILE A 244 0.74 -2.48 2.74
N ASP A 245 0.79 -2.56 4.04
CA ASP A 245 1.97 -2.23 4.84
C ASP A 245 2.34 -3.42 5.71
N ASN A 246 3.30 -4.20 5.36
CA ASN A 246 4.34 -4.09 4.34
C ASN A 246 4.31 -5.31 3.40
N ILE A 247 4.38 -5.12 2.11
CA ILE A 247 4.31 -6.24 1.14
C ILE A 247 5.49 -7.23 1.28
N PHE A 248 6.65 -6.78 1.73
CA PHE A 248 7.79 -7.65 2.01
C PHE A 248 7.45 -8.72 3.07
N ARG A 249 6.64 -8.37 4.08
CA ARG A 249 6.24 -9.30 5.14
C ARG A 249 5.34 -10.43 4.63
N PHE A 250 4.57 -10.17 3.59
CA PHE A 250 3.82 -11.19 2.87
C PHE A 250 4.75 -12.27 2.29
N THR A 251 5.80 -11.87 1.58
CA THR A 251 6.78 -12.80 1.03
C THR A 251 7.61 -13.51 2.11
N GLN A 252 8.01 -12.80 3.14
CA GLN A 252 8.75 -13.36 4.27
C GLN A 252 7.94 -14.46 4.98
N ALA A 253 6.66 -14.24 5.23
CA ALA A 253 5.79 -15.25 5.84
C ALA A 253 5.72 -16.53 5.00
N GLY A 254 5.65 -16.41 3.68
CA GLY A 254 5.72 -17.53 2.75
C GLY A 254 7.04 -18.30 2.85
N SER A 255 8.16 -17.61 3.01
CA SER A 255 9.47 -18.25 3.16
C SER A 255 9.60 -19.05 4.49
N GLU A 256 8.97 -18.58 5.56
CA GLU A 256 9.00 -19.23 6.87
C GLU A 256 8.35 -20.63 6.86
N VAL A 257 7.32 -20.84 6.04
CA VAL A 257 6.62 -22.13 5.94
C VAL A 257 7.11 -23.02 4.80
N SER A 258 7.83 -22.49 3.85
CA SER A 258 8.19 -23.18 2.60
C SER A 258 8.94 -24.49 2.82
N ALA A 259 9.94 -24.49 3.68
CA ALA A 259 10.72 -25.71 4.01
C ALA A 259 9.84 -26.77 4.71
N LEU A 260 8.94 -26.35 5.58
CA LEU A 260 8.01 -27.25 6.29
C LEU A 260 6.97 -27.87 5.35
N LEU A 261 6.68 -27.22 4.24
CA LEU A 261 5.87 -27.75 3.14
C LEU A 261 6.66 -28.71 2.22
N GLY A 262 7.92 -28.95 2.51
CA GLY A 262 8.78 -29.84 1.72
C GLY A 262 9.28 -29.21 0.42
N ARG A 263 9.28 -27.90 0.29
CA ARG A 263 9.80 -27.19 -0.87
C ARG A 263 11.29 -26.90 -0.73
N MET A 264 12.06 -27.13 -1.78
CA MET A 264 13.48 -26.76 -1.79
C MET A 264 13.59 -25.22 -1.88
N PRO A 265 14.47 -24.62 -1.08
CA PRO A 265 14.67 -23.17 -1.14
C PRO A 265 15.28 -22.74 -2.48
N SER A 266 14.85 -21.58 -2.97
CA SER A 266 15.43 -20.90 -4.12
C SER A 266 16.55 -19.93 -3.70
N ALA A 267 16.90 -18.98 -4.56
CA ALA A 267 17.93 -17.97 -4.28
C ALA A 267 17.67 -17.24 -2.95
N VAL A 268 18.73 -17.01 -2.19
CA VAL A 268 18.72 -16.31 -0.88
C VAL A 268 17.79 -16.98 0.17
N GLY A 269 17.40 -18.23 -0.07
CA GLY A 269 16.53 -18.97 0.86
C GLY A 269 15.04 -18.71 0.74
N TYR A 270 14.59 -17.96 -0.27
CA TYR A 270 13.19 -17.74 -0.54
C TYR A 270 12.47 -18.98 -1.07
N GLN A 271 11.15 -19.00 -0.97
CA GLN A 271 10.31 -20.04 -1.54
C GLN A 271 10.41 -20.07 -3.08
N PRO A 272 10.36 -21.25 -3.69
CA PRO A 272 10.38 -21.37 -5.16
C PRO A 272 9.10 -20.81 -5.81
N THR A 273 8.05 -20.65 -5.02
CA THR A 273 6.73 -20.13 -5.41
C THR A 273 6.60 -18.61 -5.24
N LEU A 274 7.66 -17.90 -4.93
CA LEU A 274 7.66 -16.46 -4.65
C LEU A 274 6.96 -15.64 -5.74
N ALA A 275 7.34 -15.85 -7.00
CA ALA A 275 6.78 -15.11 -8.12
C ALA A 275 5.30 -15.45 -8.35
N THR A 276 4.90 -16.71 -8.16
CA THR A 276 3.51 -17.15 -8.31
C THR A 276 2.64 -16.56 -7.21
N GLU A 277 3.06 -16.65 -5.95
CA GLU A 277 2.34 -16.11 -4.80
C GLU A 277 2.15 -14.59 -4.92
N MET A 278 3.20 -13.88 -5.32
CA MET A 278 3.13 -12.44 -5.58
C MET A 278 2.20 -12.13 -6.76
N GLY A 279 2.30 -12.89 -7.85
CA GLY A 279 1.44 -12.73 -9.03
C GLY A 279 -0.04 -12.94 -8.71
N GLU A 280 -0.40 -13.98 -7.98
CA GLU A 280 -1.78 -14.26 -7.56
C GLU A 280 -2.39 -13.09 -6.78
N LEU A 281 -1.63 -12.46 -5.89
CA LEU A 281 -2.08 -11.27 -5.16
C LEU A 281 -2.20 -10.05 -6.07
N GLN A 282 -1.14 -9.75 -6.83
CA GLN A 282 -1.01 -8.51 -7.60
C GLN A 282 -1.96 -8.43 -8.79
N GLU A 283 -2.23 -9.54 -9.47
CA GLU A 283 -3.13 -9.57 -10.65
C GLU A 283 -4.61 -9.33 -10.31
N ARG A 284 -5.00 -9.51 -9.05
CA ARG A 284 -6.33 -9.15 -8.55
C ARG A 284 -6.52 -7.64 -8.40
N ILE A 285 -5.42 -6.91 -8.24
CA ILE A 285 -5.40 -5.45 -8.11
C ILE A 285 -5.45 -4.85 -9.51
N ALA A 286 -6.63 -4.44 -9.93
CA ALA A 286 -6.86 -3.99 -11.30
C ALA A 286 -8.04 -3.03 -11.41
N SER A 287 -8.06 -2.29 -12.52
CA SER A 287 -9.22 -1.55 -12.98
C SER A 287 -10.12 -2.45 -13.81
N THR A 288 -11.40 -2.46 -13.50
CA THR A 288 -12.41 -3.19 -14.27
C THR A 288 -13.45 -2.23 -14.85
N LYS A 289 -14.35 -2.75 -15.66
CA LYS A 289 -15.48 -1.96 -16.20
C LYS A 289 -16.43 -1.46 -15.11
N ASN A 290 -16.41 -2.10 -13.93
CA ASN A 290 -17.27 -1.75 -12.80
C ASN A 290 -16.65 -0.70 -11.86
N GLY A 291 -15.34 -0.72 -11.71
CA GLY A 291 -14.62 0.14 -10.80
C GLY A 291 -13.13 -0.20 -10.78
N SER A 292 -12.39 0.31 -9.80
CA SER A 292 -10.97 0.03 -9.68
C SER A 292 -10.54 -0.25 -8.25
N VAL A 293 -9.52 -1.09 -8.10
CA VAL A 293 -8.71 -1.20 -6.88
C VAL A 293 -7.32 -0.68 -7.22
N THR A 294 -6.95 0.43 -6.62
CA THR A 294 -5.61 1.01 -6.73
C THR A 294 -4.86 0.70 -5.45
N SER A 295 -3.67 0.14 -5.54
CA SER A 295 -2.89 -0.21 -4.35
C SER A 295 -1.72 0.72 -4.12
N VAL A 296 -1.51 1.07 -2.85
CA VAL A 296 -0.28 1.71 -2.36
C VAL A 296 0.37 0.72 -1.40
N GLN A 297 1.52 0.21 -1.81
CA GLN A 297 2.21 -0.88 -1.12
C GLN A 297 3.51 -0.36 -0.53
N ALA A 298 3.63 -0.37 0.79
CA ALA A 298 4.90 -0.09 1.43
C ALA A 298 5.88 -1.24 1.13
N VAL A 299 7.04 -0.90 0.61
CA VAL A 299 8.07 -1.88 0.25
C VAL A 299 9.28 -1.67 1.15
N TYR A 300 9.64 -2.71 1.88
CA TYR A 300 10.91 -2.79 2.60
C TYR A 300 11.95 -3.47 1.71
N VAL A 301 13.11 -2.87 1.62
CA VAL A 301 14.24 -3.40 0.85
C VAL A 301 15.32 -3.85 1.83
N PRO A 302 15.53 -5.17 2.00
CA PRO A 302 16.55 -5.69 2.91
C PRO A 302 17.95 -5.18 2.54
N ALA A 303 18.66 -4.63 3.51
CA ALA A 303 20.02 -4.10 3.34
C ALA A 303 20.16 -3.08 2.19
N ASP A 304 19.08 -2.40 1.80
CA ASP A 304 19.02 -1.51 0.64
C ASP A 304 19.43 -2.17 -0.70
N ASP A 305 19.32 -3.51 -0.76
CA ASP A 305 19.64 -4.29 -1.94
C ASP A 305 18.41 -4.51 -2.84
N LEU A 306 18.30 -3.72 -3.89
CA LEU A 306 17.21 -3.82 -4.88
C LEU A 306 17.27 -5.10 -5.72
N THR A 307 18.37 -5.85 -5.65
CA THR A 307 18.52 -7.13 -6.36
C THR A 307 18.06 -8.33 -5.55
N ASP A 308 17.70 -8.13 -4.28
CA ASP A 308 17.06 -9.16 -3.46
C ASP A 308 15.77 -9.66 -4.15
N PRO A 309 15.54 -10.99 -4.20
CA PRO A 309 14.41 -11.57 -4.94
C PRO A 309 13.02 -11.02 -4.54
N ALA A 310 12.81 -10.69 -3.26
CA ALA A 310 11.51 -10.22 -2.81
C ALA A 310 11.16 -8.81 -3.34
N PRO A 311 11.98 -7.76 -3.11
CA PRO A 311 11.74 -6.48 -3.74
C PRO A 311 11.79 -6.54 -5.27
N ALA A 312 12.72 -7.28 -5.87
CA ALA A 312 12.82 -7.40 -7.33
C ALA A 312 11.52 -7.95 -7.95
N THR A 313 10.93 -8.98 -7.34
CA THR A 313 9.65 -9.54 -7.78
C THR A 313 8.50 -8.54 -7.61
N THR A 314 8.50 -7.79 -6.50
CA THR A 314 7.50 -6.75 -6.25
C THR A 314 7.60 -5.64 -7.29
N PHE A 315 8.81 -5.15 -7.59
CA PHE A 315 9.03 -4.09 -8.58
C PHE A 315 8.49 -4.43 -9.96
N ALA A 316 8.55 -5.69 -10.37
CA ALA A 316 8.04 -6.14 -11.66
C ALA A 316 6.53 -5.87 -11.83
N HIS A 317 5.78 -5.75 -10.74
CA HIS A 317 4.35 -5.48 -10.74
C HIS A 317 3.98 -3.99 -10.59
N LEU A 318 4.91 -3.13 -10.18
CA LEU A 318 4.62 -1.74 -9.88
C LEU A 318 4.48 -0.88 -11.14
N ASP A 319 3.47 -0.01 -11.12
CA ASP A 319 3.21 0.99 -12.17
C ASP A 319 3.83 2.35 -11.83
N ALA A 320 3.96 2.65 -10.54
CA ALA A 320 4.59 3.86 -10.05
C ALA A 320 5.37 3.60 -8.76
N THR A 321 6.36 4.45 -8.50
CA THR A 321 7.10 4.45 -7.25
C THR A 321 7.10 5.84 -6.63
N THR A 322 6.77 5.91 -5.34
CA THR A 322 6.86 7.12 -4.53
C THR A 322 7.95 6.91 -3.50
N VAL A 323 9.01 7.68 -3.59
CA VAL A 323 10.17 7.59 -2.69
C VAL A 323 10.13 8.74 -1.70
N LEU A 324 10.03 8.41 -0.42
CA LEU A 324 10.13 9.39 0.68
C LEU A 324 11.59 9.46 1.15
N SER A 325 12.14 10.66 1.15
CA SER A 325 13.57 10.90 1.40
C SER A 325 13.80 11.70 2.69
N ARG A 326 14.75 11.24 3.49
CA ARG A 326 15.18 11.95 4.69
C ARG A 326 15.85 13.29 4.36
N SER A 327 16.58 13.38 3.26
CA SER A 327 17.21 14.63 2.81
C SER A 327 16.16 15.71 2.52
N ILE A 328 14.99 15.35 2.04
CA ILE A 328 13.87 16.28 1.83
C ILE A 328 13.24 16.70 3.16
N VAL A 329 13.14 15.77 4.13
CA VAL A 329 12.69 16.10 5.51
C VAL A 329 13.63 17.13 6.17
N GLU A 330 14.93 16.98 6.01
CA GLU A 330 15.94 17.89 6.56
C GLU A 330 15.82 19.32 6.01
N LEU A 331 15.26 19.47 4.81
CA LEU A 331 14.92 20.76 4.21
C LEU A 331 13.59 21.36 4.73
N GLY A 332 12.86 20.63 5.58
CA GLY A 332 11.54 21.03 6.07
C GLY A 332 10.43 20.97 5.01
N ILE A 333 10.62 20.17 3.97
CA ILE A 333 9.66 20.01 2.86
C ILE A 333 8.82 18.78 3.11
N TYR A 334 7.49 18.96 3.18
CA TYR A 334 6.49 17.90 3.33
C TYR A 334 5.37 18.07 2.29
N PRO A 335 4.90 16.96 1.67
CA PRO A 335 5.39 15.59 1.83
C PRO A 335 6.84 15.45 1.37
N ALA A 336 7.61 14.59 2.05
CA ALA A 336 9.02 14.40 1.76
C ALA A 336 9.29 13.49 0.56
N VAL A 337 8.49 13.62 -0.49
CA VAL A 337 8.61 12.85 -1.72
C VAL A 337 9.79 13.35 -2.52
N ASP A 338 10.70 12.44 -2.86
CA ASP A 338 11.84 12.77 -3.72
C ASP A 338 11.37 12.92 -5.17
N PRO A 339 11.48 14.11 -5.75
CA PRO A 339 10.96 14.41 -7.08
C PRO A 339 11.78 13.80 -8.22
N LEU A 340 13.03 13.38 -7.95
CA LEU A 340 13.93 12.80 -8.94
C LEU A 340 13.95 11.27 -8.90
N GLU A 341 13.73 10.68 -7.71
CA GLU A 341 13.72 9.23 -7.51
C GLU A 341 12.32 8.61 -7.68
N SER A 342 11.26 9.41 -7.58
CA SER A 342 9.89 8.96 -7.77
C SER A 342 9.54 8.90 -9.26
N THR A 343 8.86 7.84 -9.69
CA THR A 343 8.57 7.58 -11.10
C THR A 343 7.15 7.06 -11.31
N SER A 344 6.62 7.23 -12.52
CA SER A 344 5.34 6.63 -12.92
C SER A 344 5.35 6.27 -14.41
N ARG A 345 4.80 5.09 -14.72
CA ARG A 345 4.64 4.62 -16.11
C ARG A 345 3.65 5.45 -16.90
N ILE A 346 2.64 6.02 -16.24
CA ILE A 346 1.63 6.83 -16.91
C ILE A 346 2.07 8.27 -17.15
N LEU A 347 3.25 8.69 -16.72
CA LEU A 347 3.82 9.97 -17.10
C LEU A 347 4.32 9.91 -18.55
N ASP A 348 3.38 9.82 -19.48
CA ASP A 348 3.57 9.72 -20.92
C ASP A 348 2.63 10.77 -21.57
N PRO A 349 3.09 11.54 -22.56
CA PRO A 349 2.28 12.61 -23.18
C PRO A 349 0.97 12.10 -23.79
N ARG A 350 0.89 10.83 -24.16
CA ARG A 350 -0.33 10.21 -24.70
C ARG A 350 -1.41 9.98 -23.63
N ILE A 351 -1.01 9.91 -22.35
CA ILE A 351 -1.91 9.64 -21.21
C ILE A 351 -2.21 10.93 -20.46
N VAL A 352 -1.16 11.63 -20.01
CA VAL A 352 -1.31 12.82 -19.18
C VAL A 352 -1.49 14.10 -20.00
N GLY A 353 -1.20 14.07 -21.29
CA GLY A 353 -1.21 15.22 -22.20
C GLY A 353 0.17 15.90 -22.30
N GLU A 354 0.37 16.61 -23.41
CA GLU A 354 1.66 17.24 -23.74
C GLU A 354 2.08 18.31 -22.72
N GLU A 355 1.14 19.12 -22.23
CA GLU A 355 1.44 20.20 -21.30
C GLU A 355 1.90 19.64 -19.93
N HIS A 356 1.17 18.71 -19.37
CA HIS A 356 1.53 18.06 -18.10
C HIS A 356 2.92 17.41 -18.22
N TYR A 357 3.12 16.60 -19.26
CA TYR A 357 4.39 15.91 -19.48
C TYR A 357 5.56 16.89 -19.60
N LYS A 358 5.39 17.96 -20.38
CA LYS A 358 6.42 18.98 -20.55
C LYS A 358 6.77 19.66 -19.23
N VAL A 359 5.78 20.13 -18.48
CA VAL A 359 6.01 20.81 -17.19
C VAL A 359 6.69 19.86 -16.20
N ALA A 360 6.28 18.59 -16.14
CA ALA A 360 6.92 17.60 -15.27
C ALA A 360 8.41 17.40 -15.64
N ARG A 361 8.73 17.31 -16.93
CA ARG A 361 10.11 17.19 -17.41
C ARG A 361 10.93 18.43 -17.13
N ASP A 362 10.39 19.61 -17.35
CA ASP A 362 11.06 20.88 -17.06
C ASP A 362 11.36 21.00 -15.55
N VAL A 363 10.44 20.58 -14.68
CA VAL A 363 10.66 20.52 -13.22
C VAL A 363 11.79 19.54 -12.87
N GLN A 364 11.78 18.35 -13.43
CA GLN A 364 12.85 17.36 -13.19
C GLN A 364 14.21 17.88 -13.66
N GLU A 365 14.27 18.50 -14.83
CA GLU A 365 15.51 19.05 -15.40
C GLU A 365 16.10 20.17 -14.53
N ILE A 366 15.27 21.12 -14.10
CA ILE A 366 15.73 22.22 -13.25
C ILE A 366 16.21 21.73 -11.87
N LEU A 367 15.52 20.76 -11.30
CA LEU A 367 15.93 20.17 -10.02
C LEU A 367 17.21 19.33 -10.15
N GLN A 368 17.37 18.58 -11.25
CA GLN A 368 18.57 17.81 -11.53
C GLN A 368 19.78 18.75 -11.71
N LYS A 369 19.64 19.81 -12.49
CA LYS A 369 20.68 20.79 -12.67
C LYS A 369 21.05 21.48 -11.34
N TYR A 370 20.07 21.79 -10.52
CA TYR A 370 20.31 22.33 -9.20
C TYR A 370 21.11 21.37 -8.30
N LYS A 371 20.78 20.08 -8.32
CA LYS A 371 21.51 19.05 -7.58
C LYS A 371 22.99 18.99 -8.01
N GLU A 372 23.27 19.08 -9.29
CA GLU A 372 24.63 19.13 -9.83
C GLU A 372 25.40 20.39 -9.41
N LEU A 373 24.72 21.52 -9.34
CA LEU A 373 25.31 22.79 -8.91
C LEU A 373 25.55 22.88 -7.40
N GLN A 374 24.87 22.07 -6.58
CA GLN A 374 25.00 22.11 -5.13
C GLN A 374 26.44 21.84 -4.66
N ASP A 375 27.15 20.92 -5.28
CA ASP A 375 28.54 20.64 -4.95
C ASP A 375 29.47 21.82 -5.27
N ILE A 376 29.21 22.49 -6.36
CA ILE A 376 29.94 23.70 -6.77
C ILE A 376 29.66 24.84 -5.79
N ILE A 377 28.39 25.03 -5.43
CA ILE A 377 27.98 26.07 -4.45
C ILE A 377 28.61 25.83 -3.08
N ALA A 378 28.68 24.55 -2.64
CA ALA A 378 29.24 24.20 -1.36
C ALA A 378 30.76 24.46 -1.28
N ILE A 379 31.48 24.34 -2.39
CA ILE A 379 32.95 24.50 -2.45
C ILE A 379 33.34 25.95 -2.77
N LEU A 380 32.72 26.55 -3.76
CA LEU A 380 33.11 27.83 -4.36
C LEU A 380 32.20 29.00 -3.97
N GLY A 381 30.99 28.72 -3.50
CA GLY A 381 29.98 29.74 -3.18
C GLY A 381 29.11 30.10 -4.42
N MET A 382 28.03 30.85 -4.12
CA MET A 382 27.05 31.27 -5.16
C MET A 382 27.66 32.31 -6.12
N ASP A 383 28.63 33.09 -5.69
CA ASP A 383 29.17 34.19 -6.49
C ASP A 383 29.97 33.72 -7.71
N GLU A 384 30.50 32.51 -7.65
CA GLU A 384 31.28 31.91 -8.74
C GLU A 384 30.39 31.29 -9.86
N LEU A 385 29.08 31.23 -9.67
CA LEU A 385 28.16 30.76 -10.68
C LEU A 385 27.95 31.81 -11.78
N SER A 386 27.70 31.32 -13.01
CA SER A 386 27.22 32.17 -14.10
C SER A 386 25.86 32.79 -13.75
N GLU A 387 25.50 33.91 -14.37
CA GLU A 387 24.19 34.54 -14.16
C GLU A 387 23.03 33.60 -14.58
N GLU A 388 23.26 32.78 -15.59
CA GLU A 388 22.31 31.74 -16.02
C GLU A 388 22.13 30.68 -14.91
N ASP A 389 23.21 30.18 -14.34
CA ASP A 389 23.14 29.17 -13.27
C ASP A 389 22.53 29.76 -11.97
N LYS A 390 22.80 31.00 -11.64
CA LYS A 390 22.16 31.71 -10.52
C LYS A 390 20.65 31.78 -10.69
N MET A 391 20.18 32.04 -11.91
CA MET A 391 18.75 32.05 -12.23
C MET A 391 18.15 30.65 -12.10
N VAL A 392 18.82 29.61 -12.60
CA VAL A 392 18.41 28.22 -12.45
C VAL A 392 18.29 27.85 -10.97
N VAL A 393 19.29 28.15 -10.16
CA VAL A 393 19.28 27.90 -8.72
C VAL A 393 18.12 28.61 -8.03
N SER A 394 17.89 29.89 -8.36
CA SER A 394 16.79 30.66 -7.76
C SER A 394 15.42 30.03 -8.07
N ARG A 395 15.17 29.67 -9.33
CA ARG A 395 13.91 29.02 -9.74
C ARG A 395 13.79 27.60 -9.18
N ALA A 396 14.88 26.84 -9.18
CA ALA A 396 14.89 25.48 -8.61
C ALA A 396 14.54 25.47 -7.12
N ARG A 397 15.03 26.42 -6.34
CA ARG A 397 14.67 26.57 -4.92
C ARG A 397 13.20 26.89 -4.73
N LYS A 398 12.63 27.76 -5.58
CA LYS A 398 11.20 28.06 -5.57
C LYS A 398 10.36 26.83 -5.93
N VAL A 399 10.74 26.10 -6.97
CA VAL A 399 10.11 24.82 -7.36
C VAL A 399 10.16 23.82 -6.21
N GLN A 400 11.33 23.62 -5.59
CA GLN A 400 11.51 22.69 -4.50
C GLN A 400 10.62 23.03 -3.29
N ARG A 401 10.52 24.29 -2.93
CA ARG A 401 9.65 24.75 -1.83
C ARG A 401 8.17 24.66 -2.20
N PHE A 402 7.82 24.93 -3.45
CA PHE A 402 6.45 24.84 -3.93
C PHE A 402 5.95 23.37 -4.06
N LEU A 403 6.84 22.38 -4.08
CA LEU A 403 6.48 20.98 -3.93
C LEU A 403 5.92 20.65 -2.55
N SER A 404 6.23 21.46 -1.52
CA SER A 404 5.61 21.31 -0.20
C SER A 404 4.13 21.68 -0.23
N GLN A 405 3.36 21.03 0.63
CA GLN A 405 1.91 21.23 0.70
C GLN A 405 1.39 20.94 2.10
N PRO A 406 0.56 21.80 2.70
CA PRO A 406 -0.04 21.50 3.98
C PRO A 406 -1.13 20.43 3.81
N PHE A 407 -1.10 19.43 4.68
CA PHE A 407 -2.05 18.34 4.69
C PHE A 407 -3.18 18.57 5.69
N PHE A 408 -4.40 18.13 5.35
CA PHE A 408 -5.57 18.19 6.24
C PHE A 408 -5.32 17.40 7.53
N VAL A 409 -4.79 16.18 7.39
CA VAL A 409 -4.53 15.30 8.54
C VAL A 409 -3.41 15.79 9.46
N ALA A 410 -2.54 16.66 8.97
CA ALA A 410 -1.45 17.24 9.74
C ALA A 410 -1.79 18.60 10.38
N GLY A 411 -2.98 19.14 10.13
CA GLY A 411 -3.38 20.48 10.59
C GLY A 411 -3.26 20.68 12.09
N GLN A 412 -3.61 19.68 12.89
CA GLN A 412 -3.50 19.71 14.34
C GLN A 412 -2.04 19.81 14.85
N PHE A 413 -1.06 19.34 14.08
CA PHE A 413 0.36 19.38 14.45
C PHE A 413 1.06 20.61 13.89
N THR A 414 0.70 21.02 12.69
CA THR A 414 1.36 22.11 11.97
C THR A 414 0.72 23.48 12.20
N GLY A 415 -0.56 23.50 12.61
CA GLY A 415 -1.37 24.72 12.69
C GLY A 415 -1.71 25.32 11.32
N LEU A 416 -1.42 24.61 10.23
CA LEU A 416 -1.73 25.02 8.86
C LEU A 416 -3.02 24.39 8.38
N GLU A 417 -3.82 25.17 7.66
CA GLU A 417 -5.00 24.65 6.98
C GLU A 417 -4.59 23.78 5.78
N GLY A 418 -5.07 22.54 5.73
CA GLY A 418 -4.79 21.62 4.64
C GLY A 418 -5.30 22.14 3.28
N ARG A 419 -4.64 21.71 2.23
CA ARG A 419 -4.97 22.09 0.84
C ARG A 419 -5.03 20.86 -0.06
N TYR A 420 -6.14 20.67 -0.74
CA TYR A 420 -6.26 19.84 -1.92
C TYR A 420 -5.94 20.70 -3.14
N VAL A 421 -5.05 20.28 -3.99
CA VAL A 421 -4.65 21.05 -5.18
C VAL A 421 -5.03 20.28 -6.44
N PRO A 422 -5.97 20.78 -7.24
CA PRO A 422 -6.29 20.19 -8.53
C PRO A 422 -5.06 20.11 -9.44
N ILE A 423 -4.99 19.07 -10.26
CA ILE A 423 -3.85 18.86 -11.16
C ILE A 423 -3.63 20.00 -12.13
N SER A 424 -4.70 20.65 -12.57
CA SER A 424 -4.64 21.84 -13.44
C SER A 424 -3.89 22.99 -12.78
N ASP A 425 -4.17 23.25 -11.50
CA ASP A 425 -3.55 24.33 -10.74
C ASP A 425 -2.08 24.00 -10.42
N THR A 426 -1.79 22.73 -10.22
CA THR A 426 -0.42 22.24 -10.06
C THR A 426 0.40 22.48 -11.31
N ILE A 427 -0.09 22.06 -12.48
CA ILE A 427 0.60 22.25 -13.75
C ILE A 427 0.81 23.73 -14.03
N GLN A 428 -0.21 24.55 -13.88
CA GLN A 428 -0.14 25.99 -14.13
C GLN A 428 0.86 26.67 -13.19
N GLY A 429 0.83 26.34 -11.89
CA GLY A 429 1.72 26.96 -10.90
C GLY A 429 3.19 26.67 -11.19
N PHE A 430 3.55 25.42 -11.45
CA PHE A 430 4.93 25.03 -11.77
C PHE A 430 5.41 25.61 -13.10
N LYS A 431 4.55 25.62 -14.13
CA LYS A 431 4.84 26.24 -15.42
C LYS A 431 5.21 27.71 -15.26
N GLU A 432 4.40 28.48 -14.55
CA GLU A 432 4.64 29.90 -14.32
C GLU A 432 5.92 30.19 -13.52
N ILE A 433 6.27 29.34 -12.56
CA ILE A 433 7.53 29.47 -11.81
C ILE A 433 8.72 29.23 -12.73
N ILE A 434 8.69 28.20 -13.55
CA ILE A 434 9.78 27.84 -14.47
C ILE A 434 9.96 28.92 -15.56
N GLU A 435 8.87 29.46 -16.09
CA GLU A 435 8.87 30.54 -17.06
C GLU A 435 9.38 31.87 -16.48
N GLY A 436 9.54 31.97 -15.15
CA GLY A 436 10.12 33.13 -14.48
C GLY A 436 9.13 34.23 -14.12
N LYS A 437 7.82 33.96 -14.23
CA LYS A 437 6.78 34.95 -13.88
C LYS A 437 6.88 35.47 -12.45
N TYR A 438 7.49 34.73 -11.55
CA TYR A 438 7.62 35.05 -10.14
C TYR A 438 9.08 35.16 -9.68
N ASP A 439 10.00 35.53 -10.56
CA ASP A 439 11.42 35.65 -10.25
C ASP A 439 11.68 36.69 -9.16
N ASP A 440 10.86 37.73 -9.06
CA ASP A 440 10.97 38.80 -8.05
C ASP A 440 10.46 38.40 -6.65
N ILE A 441 9.77 37.27 -6.52
CA ILE A 441 9.21 36.81 -5.26
C ILE A 441 10.26 35.95 -4.53
N PRO A 442 10.59 36.24 -3.25
CA PRO A 442 11.50 35.42 -2.47
C PRO A 442 11.04 33.97 -2.31
N GLU A 443 11.96 33.04 -2.35
CA GLU A 443 11.68 31.58 -2.28
C GLU A 443 10.88 31.15 -1.05
N SER A 444 11.00 31.86 0.06
CA SER A 444 10.31 31.55 1.33
C SER A 444 8.80 31.60 1.24
N TYR A 445 8.24 32.39 0.31
CA TYR A 445 6.80 32.49 0.11
C TYR A 445 6.18 31.25 -0.54
N PHE A 446 6.99 30.43 -1.20
CA PHE A 446 6.54 29.20 -1.88
C PHE A 446 6.42 27.98 -0.95
N LEU A 447 6.92 28.08 0.30
CA LEU A 447 6.87 26.98 1.26
C LEU A 447 5.45 26.82 1.83
N ASN A 448 4.98 25.58 1.92
CA ASN A 448 3.67 25.22 2.48
C ASN A 448 2.52 26.02 1.85
N CYS A 449 2.46 26.01 0.53
CA CYS A 449 1.38 26.56 -0.27
C CYS A 449 0.60 25.44 -0.95
N GLY A 450 -0.67 25.65 -1.21
CA GLY A 450 -1.46 24.85 -2.12
C GLY A 450 -1.20 25.30 -3.57
N SER A 451 -2.01 26.21 -4.08
CA SER A 451 -1.84 26.78 -5.42
C SER A 451 -0.92 28.01 -5.42
N ILE A 452 -0.67 28.51 -6.62
CA ILE A 452 0.12 29.77 -6.78
C ILE A 452 -0.61 30.96 -6.15
N ASP A 453 -1.94 30.93 -6.08
CA ASP A 453 -2.73 31.99 -5.44
C ASP A 453 -2.40 32.13 -3.94
N ASP A 454 -2.08 31.04 -3.26
CA ASP A 454 -1.63 31.06 -1.87
C ASP A 454 -0.29 31.82 -1.73
N VAL A 455 0.60 31.67 -2.70
CA VAL A 455 1.88 32.40 -2.76
C VAL A 455 1.60 33.91 -2.91
N LEU A 456 0.76 34.28 -3.86
CA LEU A 456 0.40 35.68 -4.11
C LEU A 456 -0.32 36.31 -2.91
N ALA A 457 -1.18 35.55 -2.24
CA ALA A 457 -1.85 35.99 -1.01
C ALA A 457 -0.85 36.24 0.16
N LYS A 458 0.22 35.45 0.26
CA LYS A 458 1.30 35.69 1.24
C LYS A 458 2.12 36.95 0.94
N VAL A 459 2.36 37.23 -0.34
CA VAL A 459 3.10 38.45 -0.77
C VAL A 459 2.29 39.71 -0.50
N SER A 460 0.95 39.63 -0.57
CA SER A 460 0.03 40.75 -0.40
C SER A 460 -0.22 41.13 1.07
N LYS A 461 0.18 40.28 2.01
CA LYS A 461 0.07 40.51 3.47
C LYS A 461 1.32 41.16 4.02
#